data_50fd81410b307bfbbc6bb5b355be6bf8
#
_entry.id   50fd81410b307bfbbc6bb5b355be6bf8
#
_cell.length_a   1.000
_cell.length_b   1.000
_cell.length_c   1.000
_cell.angle_alpha   90.00
_cell.angle_beta   90.00
_cell.angle_gamma   90.00
#
_symmetry.space_group_name_H-M   'P 1'
#
loop_
_entity.id
_entity.type
_entity.pdbx_description
1 polymer ?
#
loop_
_entity_poly.entity_id
_entity_poly.type
_entity_poly.pdbx_seq_one_letter_code
_entity_poly.pdbx_strand_id
1 'polypeptide(L)'
;FDAAKQGAQMLVADAREALTALSKELDGYRVPQEWSDLASAKAKAWAEVTDRCYHLGHGPLPAQTEVFGALNELMGDDDVVINAAGSMPGDLQCLWRASTPVQYHVEYAFSCMGYEIPASLGVKMALPDSEVVAIVGDGTYQMLPMELATIVQEGAKVILVLLQNYGFASIGALSESHGSQRFGTKYRQHDDGQGHVVGDDALLPLDIAANARSWGIDVLEVRTIKEFREAYRKAEASDHATMIHIETDLYGPNPPASGWWDVPVTSQSRLKSTQKAYAEYTGQVAAQRRFF
;
A
#
# COMPACT_ATOMS: atom_id res chain seq x y z
N PHE A 1 -25.31 10.40 -7.58
CA PHE A 1 -25.29 9.76 -8.90
C PHE A 1 -25.05 8.25 -8.79
N ASP A 2 -23.98 7.84 -8.10
CA ASP A 2 -23.68 6.42 -7.92
C ASP A 2 -24.65 5.69 -6.99
N ALA A 3 -25.19 6.37 -5.99
CA ALA A 3 -26.23 5.82 -5.14
C ALA A 3 -27.47 5.38 -5.95
N ALA A 4 -27.89 6.18 -6.95
CA ALA A 4 -28.99 5.81 -7.84
C ALA A 4 -28.68 4.55 -8.65
N LYS A 5 -27.43 4.44 -9.18
CA LYS A 5 -26.98 3.24 -9.91
C LYS A 5 -26.99 1.99 -9.03
N GLN A 6 -26.74 2.14 -7.75
CA GLN A 6 -26.76 1.06 -6.75
C GLN A 6 -28.16 0.76 -6.20
N GLY A 7 -29.20 1.46 -6.66
CA GLY A 7 -30.56 1.32 -6.14
C GLY A 7 -30.67 1.78 -4.68
N ALA A 8 -29.77 2.62 -4.21
CA ALA A 8 -29.77 3.14 -2.85
C ALA A 8 -30.69 4.37 -2.72
N GLN A 9 -31.23 4.58 -1.52
CA GLN A 9 -31.94 5.82 -1.20
C GLN A 9 -30.92 6.95 -1.04
N MET A 10 -31.08 8.01 -1.85
CA MET A 10 -30.17 9.14 -1.85
C MET A 10 -30.54 10.15 -0.77
N LEU A 11 -29.54 10.60 -0.01
CA LEU A 11 -29.60 11.74 0.89
C LEU A 11 -28.63 12.81 0.36
N VAL A 12 -29.15 13.75 -0.42
CA VAL A 12 -28.36 14.84 -0.99
C VAL A 12 -28.35 16.00 -0.01
N ALA A 13 -27.30 16.09 0.79
CA ALA A 13 -27.17 17.10 1.84
C ALA A 13 -25.70 17.32 2.17
N ASP A 14 -25.40 18.37 2.95
CA ASP A 14 -24.10 18.50 3.62
C ASP A 14 -23.92 17.32 4.59
N ALA A 15 -22.73 16.72 4.59
CA ALA A 15 -22.46 15.51 5.37
C ALA A 15 -22.61 15.74 6.89
N ARG A 16 -22.18 16.90 7.41
CA ARG A 16 -22.31 17.25 8.83
C ARG A 16 -23.78 17.35 9.23
N GLU A 17 -24.56 18.06 8.43
CA GLU A 17 -25.98 18.26 8.69
C GLU A 17 -26.75 16.94 8.61
N ALA A 18 -26.48 16.13 7.60
CA ALA A 18 -27.10 14.82 7.45
C ALA A 18 -26.75 13.87 8.63
N LEU A 19 -25.48 13.79 9.02
CA LEU A 19 -25.04 12.96 10.14
C LEU A 19 -25.62 13.46 11.48
N THR A 20 -25.70 14.78 11.68
CA THR A 20 -26.31 15.38 12.87
C THR A 20 -27.79 15.03 12.96
N ALA A 21 -28.52 15.16 11.86
CA ALA A 21 -29.94 14.81 11.79
C ALA A 21 -30.15 13.30 12.02
N LEU A 22 -29.38 12.44 11.37
CA LEU A 22 -29.47 11.00 11.57
C LEU A 22 -29.16 10.58 13.01
N SER A 23 -28.13 11.17 13.63
CA SER A 23 -27.80 10.89 15.03
C SER A 23 -28.97 11.25 15.97
N LYS A 24 -29.68 12.35 15.70
CA LYS A 24 -30.83 12.75 16.47
C LYS A 24 -32.02 11.81 16.27
N GLU A 25 -32.30 11.41 15.02
CA GLU A 25 -33.41 10.50 14.70
C GLU A 25 -33.19 9.08 15.24
N LEU A 26 -31.89 8.67 15.38
CA LEU A 26 -31.49 7.38 15.91
C LEU A 26 -31.23 7.38 17.43
N ASP A 27 -31.60 8.48 18.13
CA ASP A 27 -31.41 8.52 19.58
C ASP A 27 -32.17 7.37 20.27
N GLY A 28 -31.45 6.63 21.11
CA GLY A 28 -32.00 5.43 21.77
C GLY A 28 -32.09 4.17 20.93
N TYR A 29 -31.81 4.22 19.61
CA TYR A 29 -31.74 3.01 18.78
C TYR A 29 -30.59 2.12 19.21
N ARG A 30 -30.81 0.81 19.23
CA ARG A 30 -29.81 -0.22 19.46
C ARG A 30 -29.92 -1.27 18.39
N VAL A 31 -28.80 -1.64 17.80
CA VAL A 31 -28.74 -2.79 16.87
C VAL A 31 -29.03 -4.09 17.63
N PRO A 32 -29.59 -5.11 16.97
CA PRO A 32 -29.75 -6.44 17.58
C PRO A 32 -28.42 -6.96 18.14
N GLN A 33 -28.47 -7.65 19.27
CA GLN A 33 -27.27 -8.18 19.92
C GLN A 33 -26.46 -9.12 19.01
N GLU A 34 -27.17 -9.94 18.23
CA GLU A 34 -26.55 -10.84 17.23
C GLU A 34 -25.66 -10.10 16.23
N TRP A 35 -26.06 -8.87 15.82
CA TRP A 35 -25.26 -8.05 14.93
C TRP A 35 -23.98 -7.53 15.62
N SER A 36 -24.10 -7.08 16.86
CA SER A 36 -22.97 -6.63 17.65
C SER A 36 -21.98 -7.75 17.92
N ASP A 37 -22.48 -8.95 18.22
CA ASP A 37 -21.67 -10.14 18.45
C ASP A 37 -20.94 -10.56 17.17
N LEU A 38 -21.64 -10.55 16.02
CA LEU A 38 -21.04 -10.85 14.72
C LEU A 38 -19.93 -9.83 14.36
N ALA A 39 -20.19 -8.53 14.53
CA ALA A 39 -19.22 -7.48 14.26
C ALA A 39 -17.96 -7.65 15.13
N SER A 40 -18.15 -7.90 16.43
CA SER A 40 -17.05 -8.12 17.38
C SER A 40 -16.25 -9.39 17.03
N ALA A 41 -16.92 -10.48 16.68
CA ALA A 41 -16.25 -11.71 16.26
C ALA A 41 -15.42 -11.52 14.98
N LYS A 42 -15.96 -10.79 14.00
CA LYS A 42 -15.23 -10.47 12.75
C LYS A 42 -14.03 -9.57 13.01
N ALA A 43 -14.17 -8.53 13.83
CA ALA A 43 -13.07 -7.65 14.20
C ALA A 43 -11.93 -8.42 14.90
N LYS A 44 -12.28 -9.30 15.85
CA LYS A 44 -11.31 -10.18 16.52
C LYS A 44 -10.58 -11.09 15.53
N ALA A 45 -11.34 -11.77 14.66
CA ALA A 45 -10.76 -12.66 13.66
C ALA A 45 -9.81 -11.91 12.71
N TRP A 46 -10.16 -10.65 12.36
CA TRP A 46 -9.28 -9.81 11.53
C TRP A 46 -8.01 -9.37 12.28
N ALA A 47 -8.12 -9.05 13.55
CA ALA A 47 -6.96 -8.73 14.37
C ALA A 47 -5.95 -9.89 14.42
N GLU A 48 -6.44 -11.14 14.53
CA GLU A 48 -5.61 -12.34 14.47
C GLU A 48 -4.94 -12.54 13.09
N VAL A 49 -5.63 -12.17 12.00
CA VAL A 49 -5.03 -12.15 10.65
C VAL A 49 -3.90 -11.13 10.58
N THR A 50 -4.14 -9.92 11.07
CA THR A 50 -3.15 -8.84 11.09
C THR A 50 -1.89 -9.26 11.87
N ASP A 51 -2.05 -9.84 13.07
CA ASP A 51 -0.92 -10.32 13.87
C ASP A 51 -0.10 -11.37 13.12
N ARG A 52 -0.76 -12.30 12.41
CA ARG A 52 -0.04 -13.29 11.59
C ARG A 52 0.71 -12.64 10.44
N CYS A 53 0.12 -11.65 9.75
CA CYS A 53 0.78 -10.94 8.65
C CYS A 53 1.99 -10.12 9.11
N TYR A 54 1.95 -9.61 10.34
CA TYR A 54 3.04 -8.85 10.94
C TYR A 54 4.22 -9.73 11.37
N HIS A 55 3.99 -11.02 11.62
CA HIS A 55 4.97 -11.94 12.21
C HIS A 55 5.10 -13.24 11.41
N LEU A 56 5.19 -13.16 10.10
CA LEU A 56 5.26 -14.33 9.22
C LEU A 56 6.56 -15.13 9.39
N GLY A 57 7.68 -14.46 9.68
CA GLY A 57 9.01 -15.07 9.60
C GLY A 57 9.37 -15.48 8.19
N HIS A 58 8.91 -14.72 7.20
CA HIS A 58 9.12 -15.00 5.78
C HIS A 58 10.61 -14.81 5.39
N GLY A 59 11.11 -15.62 4.48
CA GLY A 59 12.50 -15.54 4.03
C GLY A 59 12.75 -16.24 2.69
N PRO A 60 13.88 -15.95 2.04
CA PRO A 60 15.06 -15.22 2.55
C PRO A 60 14.89 -13.70 2.66
N LEU A 61 14.04 -13.08 1.84
CA LEU A 61 13.66 -11.68 1.95
C LEU A 61 12.38 -11.56 2.79
N PRO A 62 12.21 -10.52 3.61
CA PRO A 62 10.98 -10.32 4.36
C PRO A 62 9.80 -10.01 3.43
N ALA A 63 8.59 -10.34 3.89
CA ALA A 63 7.38 -9.87 3.26
C ALA A 63 7.15 -8.38 3.60
N GLN A 64 6.53 -7.60 2.69
CA GLN A 64 6.23 -6.19 2.97
C GLN A 64 5.33 -6.01 4.20
N THR A 65 4.44 -6.96 4.48
CA THR A 65 3.55 -6.92 5.64
C THR A 65 4.28 -7.00 6.97
N GLU A 66 5.45 -7.66 7.04
CA GLU A 66 6.29 -7.69 8.22
C GLU A 66 6.98 -6.35 8.48
N VAL A 67 7.34 -5.62 7.41
CA VAL A 67 7.86 -4.25 7.52
C VAL A 67 6.77 -3.33 8.07
N PHE A 68 5.53 -3.47 7.58
CA PHE A 68 4.39 -2.70 8.10
C PHE A 68 4.11 -2.98 9.57
N GLY A 69 4.18 -4.25 9.97
CA GLY A 69 4.03 -4.65 11.37
C GLY A 69 5.10 -4.02 12.25
N ALA A 70 6.36 -4.14 11.85
CA ALA A 70 7.48 -3.55 12.57
C ALA A 70 7.35 -2.03 12.69
N LEU A 71 6.91 -1.34 11.64
CA LEU A 71 6.70 0.09 11.65
C LEU A 71 5.52 0.49 12.54
N ASN A 72 4.37 -0.18 12.41
CA ASN A 72 3.17 0.10 13.20
C ASN A 72 3.40 -0.09 14.71
N GLU A 73 4.29 -1.02 15.11
CA GLU A 73 4.66 -1.25 16.50
C GLU A 73 5.69 -0.24 17.03
N LEU A 74 6.41 0.47 16.17
CA LEU A 74 7.45 1.44 16.55
C LEU A 74 6.92 2.87 16.58
N MET A 75 5.96 3.20 15.72
CA MET A 75 5.40 4.55 15.63
C MET A 75 4.53 4.90 16.84
N GLY A 76 4.63 6.15 17.28
CA GLY A 76 3.79 6.73 18.32
C GLY A 76 2.43 7.20 17.81
N ASP A 77 1.55 7.60 18.73
CA ASP A 77 0.17 8.03 18.41
C ASP A 77 0.10 9.34 17.62
N ASP A 78 1.10 10.21 17.78
CA ASP A 78 1.18 11.51 17.10
C ASP A 78 1.98 11.45 15.78
N ASP A 79 2.52 10.29 15.43
CA ASP A 79 3.28 10.09 14.20
C ASP A 79 2.37 9.91 12.99
N VAL A 80 2.85 10.25 11.80
CA VAL A 80 2.07 10.14 10.57
C VAL A 80 2.76 9.25 9.57
N VAL A 81 2.06 8.19 9.12
CA VAL A 81 2.48 7.38 7.99
C VAL A 81 1.81 7.85 6.71
N ILE A 82 2.59 7.97 5.65
CA ILE A 82 2.12 8.42 4.32
C ILE A 82 2.37 7.32 3.30
N ASN A 83 1.39 7.05 2.47
CA ASN A 83 1.52 6.19 1.30
C ASN A 83 0.56 6.65 0.20
N ALA A 84 0.72 6.18 -1.03
CA ALA A 84 -0.15 6.57 -2.13
C ALA A 84 -0.41 5.42 -3.11
N ALA A 85 0.62 4.81 -3.67
CA ALA A 85 0.47 3.93 -4.82
C ALA A 85 1.16 2.56 -4.65
N GLY A 86 0.77 1.61 -5.49
CA GLY A 86 1.34 0.27 -5.54
C GLY A 86 0.56 -0.76 -4.72
N SER A 87 1.23 -1.81 -4.26
CA SER A 87 0.64 -2.85 -3.39
C SER A 87 0.44 -2.36 -1.95
N MET A 88 1.25 -1.42 -1.52
CA MET A 88 1.30 -0.94 -0.13
C MET A 88 -0.02 -0.34 0.36
N PRO A 89 -0.70 0.58 -0.37
CA PRO A 89 -1.95 1.15 0.12
C PRO A 89 -3.03 0.08 0.35
N GLY A 90 -3.11 -0.93 -0.51
CA GLY A 90 -4.08 -2.02 -0.35
C GLY A 90 -3.84 -2.83 0.91
N ASP A 91 -2.60 -3.23 1.14
CA ASP A 91 -2.21 -3.99 2.33
C ASP A 91 -2.29 -3.15 3.60
N LEU A 92 -1.83 -1.89 3.55
CA LEU A 92 -1.89 -0.97 4.69
C LEU A 92 -3.33 -0.66 5.12
N GLN A 93 -4.26 -0.43 4.17
CA GLN A 93 -5.67 -0.23 4.51
C GLN A 93 -6.29 -1.44 5.23
N CYS A 94 -5.80 -2.64 4.91
CA CYS A 94 -6.26 -3.86 5.55
C CYS A 94 -5.64 -4.07 6.95
N LEU A 95 -4.36 -3.71 7.11
CA LEU A 95 -3.54 -4.15 8.23
C LEU A 95 -3.15 -3.05 9.21
N TRP A 96 -3.09 -1.77 8.77
CA TRP A 96 -2.64 -0.68 9.63
C TRP A 96 -3.57 -0.44 10.80
N ARG A 97 -3.02 -0.38 11.99
CA ARG A 97 -3.75 -0.08 13.23
C ARG A 97 -3.50 1.37 13.60
N ALA A 98 -4.35 2.26 13.08
CA ALA A 98 -4.28 3.67 13.42
C ALA A 98 -4.87 3.90 14.82
N SER A 99 -4.14 4.62 15.68
CA SER A 99 -4.58 5.02 17.02
C SER A 99 -5.32 6.36 16.99
N THR A 100 -5.01 7.23 16.03
CA THR A 100 -5.64 8.55 15.85
C THR A 100 -6.07 8.77 14.40
N PRO A 101 -7.03 9.70 14.14
CA PRO A 101 -7.51 9.98 12.79
C PRO A 101 -6.45 10.57 11.85
N VAL A 102 -5.37 11.15 12.37
CA VAL A 102 -4.31 11.80 11.57
C VAL A 102 -3.10 10.91 11.34
N GLN A 103 -3.00 9.77 12.02
CA GLN A 103 -1.84 8.89 11.97
C GLN A 103 -1.63 8.23 10.61
N TYR A 104 -2.70 8.02 9.83
CA TYR A 104 -2.64 7.35 8.54
C TYR A 104 -3.11 8.28 7.43
N HIS A 105 -2.17 8.62 6.53
CA HIS A 105 -2.45 9.44 5.35
C HIS A 105 -2.24 8.64 4.07
N VAL A 106 -3.25 8.60 3.24
CA VAL A 106 -3.19 7.96 1.91
C VAL A 106 -3.77 8.88 0.84
N GLU A 107 -3.04 9.05 -0.26
CA GLU A 107 -3.62 9.61 -1.48
C GLU A 107 -4.37 8.50 -2.18
N TYR A 108 -5.70 8.52 -2.08
CA TYR A 108 -6.50 7.37 -2.47
C TYR A 108 -7.29 7.55 -3.76
N ALA A 109 -7.83 8.72 -4.04
CA ALA A 109 -8.76 8.90 -5.14
C ALA A 109 -8.18 8.53 -6.51
N PHE A 110 -6.89 8.83 -6.73
CA PHE A 110 -6.20 8.58 -8.00
C PHE A 110 -4.97 7.69 -7.85
N SER A 111 -4.52 7.41 -6.64
CA SER A 111 -3.34 6.59 -6.35
C SER A 111 -2.10 7.08 -7.12
N CYS A 112 -1.79 8.37 -6.97
CA CYS A 112 -0.74 9.04 -7.74
C CYS A 112 0.65 8.58 -7.30
N MET A 113 1.36 7.86 -8.16
CA MET A 113 2.76 7.48 -7.93
C MET A 113 3.65 8.72 -7.85
N GLY A 114 4.57 8.74 -6.89
CA GLY A 114 5.46 9.87 -6.62
C GLY A 114 4.93 10.87 -5.61
N TYR A 115 3.70 10.73 -5.15
CA TYR A 115 3.08 11.61 -4.15
C TYR A 115 3.76 11.55 -2.78
N GLU A 116 4.23 10.39 -2.36
CA GLU A 116 4.68 10.09 -0.99
C GLU A 116 5.80 11.02 -0.53
N ILE A 117 6.77 11.26 -1.40
CA ILE A 117 7.97 12.08 -1.07
C ILE A 117 7.58 13.54 -0.84
N PRO A 118 6.97 14.27 -1.79
CA PRO A 118 6.56 15.66 -1.56
C PRO A 118 5.50 15.79 -0.47
N ALA A 119 4.61 14.82 -0.31
CA ALA A 119 3.62 14.82 0.74
C ALA A 119 4.26 14.74 2.14
N SER A 120 5.36 14.00 2.30
CA SER A 120 6.07 13.93 3.57
C SER A 120 6.60 15.29 4.02
N LEU A 121 7.11 16.08 3.09
CA LEU A 121 7.51 17.47 3.35
C LEU A 121 6.30 18.31 3.76
N GLY A 122 5.19 18.24 3.00
CA GLY A 122 4.00 19.02 3.30
C GLY A 122 3.39 18.68 4.66
N VAL A 123 3.33 17.41 5.01
CA VAL A 123 2.85 16.97 6.34
C VAL A 123 3.81 17.41 7.44
N LYS A 124 5.13 17.30 7.24
CA LYS A 124 6.12 17.77 8.22
C LYS A 124 6.04 19.27 8.46
N MET A 125 5.78 20.05 7.43
CA MET A 125 5.56 21.51 7.56
C MET A 125 4.27 21.82 8.33
N ALA A 126 3.22 21.01 8.17
CA ALA A 126 1.94 21.18 8.87
C ALA A 126 1.96 20.65 10.31
N LEU A 127 2.76 19.63 10.58
CA LEU A 127 2.90 18.94 11.86
C LEU A 127 4.39 18.84 12.24
N PRO A 128 5.02 19.95 12.62
CA PRO A 128 6.48 20.01 12.81
C PRO A 128 6.99 19.13 13.94
N ASP A 129 6.16 18.83 14.93
CA ASP A 129 6.53 18.03 16.10
C ASP A 129 6.32 16.51 15.92
N SER A 130 5.56 16.11 14.90
CA SER A 130 5.30 14.69 14.61
C SER A 130 6.46 14.05 13.83
N GLU A 131 6.73 12.76 14.07
CA GLU A 131 7.49 11.97 13.12
C GLU A 131 6.63 11.74 11.85
N VAL A 132 7.23 11.96 10.71
CA VAL A 132 6.58 11.76 9.41
C VAL A 132 7.32 10.68 8.65
N VAL A 133 6.62 9.60 8.37
CA VAL A 133 7.15 8.40 7.72
C VAL A 133 6.45 8.22 6.37
N ALA A 134 7.19 8.29 5.27
CA ALA A 134 6.67 7.96 3.95
C ALA A 134 7.09 6.54 3.57
N ILE A 135 6.13 5.67 3.29
CA ILE A 135 6.38 4.33 2.76
C ILE A 135 6.35 4.40 1.24
N VAL A 136 7.47 4.09 0.62
CA VAL A 136 7.73 4.33 -0.81
C VAL A 136 8.19 3.03 -1.47
N GLY A 137 7.52 2.59 -2.53
CA GLY A 137 8.01 1.50 -3.36
C GLY A 137 9.04 1.99 -4.39
N ASP A 138 9.86 1.08 -4.88
CA ASP A 138 10.87 1.40 -5.90
C ASP A 138 10.26 1.98 -7.18
N GLY A 139 9.06 1.54 -7.57
CA GLY A 139 8.34 2.07 -8.72
C GLY A 139 7.87 3.50 -8.54
N THR A 140 7.28 3.82 -7.39
CA THR A 140 6.81 5.17 -7.10
C THR A 140 7.96 6.13 -6.81
N TYR A 141 9.04 5.65 -6.18
CA TYR A 141 10.27 6.41 -5.99
C TYR A 141 10.82 6.97 -7.31
N GLN A 142 10.88 6.14 -8.35
CA GLN A 142 11.41 6.54 -9.66
C GLN A 142 10.57 7.61 -10.37
N MET A 143 9.33 7.84 -9.94
CA MET A 143 8.47 8.85 -10.56
C MET A 143 8.83 10.29 -10.13
N LEU A 144 9.23 10.48 -8.87
CA LEU A 144 9.51 11.83 -8.35
C LEU A 144 10.60 11.85 -7.26
N PRO A 145 11.80 11.29 -7.50
CA PRO A 145 12.86 11.29 -6.49
C PRO A 145 13.48 12.66 -6.26
N MET A 146 13.34 13.60 -7.19
CA MET A 146 13.96 14.91 -7.14
C MET A 146 13.45 15.78 -5.99
N GLU A 147 12.27 15.51 -5.46
CA GLU A 147 11.74 16.22 -4.29
C GLU A 147 12.50 15.92 -3.00
N LEU A 148 13.38 14.90 -3.00
CA LEU A 148 14.36 14.72 -1.93
C LEU A 148 15.29 15.92 -1.79
N ALA A 149 15.65 16.56 -2.90
CA ALA A 149 16.43 17.80 -2.86
C ALA A 149 15.67 18.92 -2.15
N THR A 150 14.36 19.04 -2.36
CA THR A 150 13.51 20.02 -1.67
C THR A 150 13.45 19.75 -0.17
N ILE A 151 13.29 18.46 0.23
CA ILE A 151 13.30 18.06 1.64
C ILE A 151 14.62 18.46 2.32
N VAL A 152 15.75 18.20 1.67
CA VAL A 152 17.09 18.55 2.18
C VAL A 152 17.26 20.09 2.24
N GLN A 153 16.83 20.80 1.19
CA GLN A 153 16.89 22.25 1.14
C GLN A 153 16.12 22.90 2.29
N GLU A 154 14.94 22.41 2.59
CA GLU A 154 14.09 22.92 3.67
C GLU A 154 14.52 22.41 5.06
N GLY A 155 15.53 21.54 5.15
CA GLY A 155 16.00 20.97 6.40
C GLY A 155 14.92 20.14 7.12
N ALA A 156 13.98 19.57 6.38
CA ALA A 156 12.87 18.85 6.96
C ALA A 156 13.30 17.44 7.39
N LYS A 157 13.06 17.11 8.68
CA LYS A 157 13.24 15.76 9.18
C LYS A 157 12.05 14.89 8.76
N VAL A 158 12.29 13.94 7.88
CA VAL A 158 11.33 12.91 7.45
C VAL A 158 12.03 11.56 7.40
N ILE A 159 11.28 10.49 7.60
CA ILE A 159 11.78 9.11 7.46
C ILE A 159 11.15 8.50 6.20
N LEU A 160 11.98 8.06 5.28
CA LEU A 160 11.53 7.37 4.08
C LEU A 160 11.77 5.86 4.28
N VAL A 161 10.74 5.06 4.18
CA VAL A 161 10.85 3.59 4.19
C VAL A 161 10.70 3.10 2.76
N LEU A 162 11.83 2.83 2.11
CA LEU A 162 11.86 2.36 0.74
C LEU A 162 11.79 0.82 0.70
N LEU A 163 10.72 0.29 0.11
CA LEU A 163 10.55 -1.12 -0.16
C LEU A 163 10.94 -1.42 -1.61
N GLN A 164 12.04 -2.14 -1.80
CA GLN A 164 12.50 -2.52 -3.13
C GLN A 164 12.11 -3.96 -3.43
N ASN A 165 11.28 -4.14 -4.46
CA ASN A 165 10.88 -5.45 -4.95
C ASN A 165 11.11 -5.62 -6.47
N TYR A 166 11.84 -4.68 -7.08
CA TYR A 166 12.24 -4.66 -8.49
C TYR A 166 11.05 -4.66 -9.47
N GLY A 167 10.01 -3.88 -9.17
CA GLY A 167 8.92 -3.74 -10.12
C GLY A 167 7.65 -3.10 -9.59
N PHE A 168 6.64 -3.16 -10.45
CA PHE A 168 5.27 -2.70 -10.17
C PHE A 168 4.45 -3.88 -9.63
N ALA A 169 4.70 -4.26 -8.38
CA ALA A 169 4.17 -5.48 -7.75
C ALA A 169 2.65 -5.59 -7.82
N SER A 170 1.93 -4.50 -7.55
CA SER A 170 0.46 -4.45 -7.58
C SER A 170 -0.09 -4.81 -8.97
N ILE A 171 0.39 -4.13 -10.01
CA ILE A 171 -0.06 -4.35 -11.39
C ILE A 171 0.32 -5.75 -11.87
N GLY A 172 1.51 -6.22 -11.48
CA GLY A 172 1.97 -7.58 -11.78
C GLY A 172 1.09 -8.65 -11.16
N ALA A 173 0.76 -8.52 -9.87
CA ALA A 173 -0.09 -9.45 -9.16
C ALA A 173 -1.53 -9.43 -9.70
N LEU A 174 -2.08 -8.25 -10.01
CA LEU A 174 -3.40 -8.12 -10.61
C LEU A 174 -3.45 -8.80 -11.99
N SER A 175 -2.47 -8.57 -12.84
CA SER A 175 -2.34 -9.20 -14.15
C SER A 175 -2.29 -10.73 -14.03
N GLU A 176 -1.49 -11.24 -13.10
CA GLU A 176 -1.34 -12.68 -12.85
C GLU A 176 -2.62 -13.31 -12.31
N SER A 177 -3.35 -12.65 -11.42
CA SER A 177 -4.63 -13.13 -10.88
C SER A 177 -5.71 -13.27 -11.97
N HIS A 178 -5.57 -12.58 -13.10
CA HIS A 178 -6.43 -12.66 -14.28
C HIS A 178 -5.86 -13.56 -15.38
N GLY A 179 -4.93 -14.44 -15.01
CA GLY A 179 -4.39 -15.47 -15.91
C GLY A 179 -3.32 -14.97 -16.88
N SER A 180 -2.87 -13.72 -16.76
CA SER A 180 -1.76 -13.17 -17.53
C SER A 180 -0.39 -13.47 -16.88
N GLN A 181 0.66 -12.95 -17.48
CA GLN A 181 2.02 -13.09 -16.97
C GLN A 181 2.52 -11.69 -16.63
N ARG A 182 3.03 -11.40 -15.51
CA ARG A 182 3.55 -10.10 -15.05
C ARG A 182 4.38 -9.31 -16.09
N PHE A 183 3.94 -9.33 -17.36
CA PHE A 183 4.66 -8.72 -18.50
C PHE A 183 4.80 -7.21 -18.31
N GLY A 184 6.04 -6.72 -18.45
CA GLY A 184 6.36 -5.30 -18.34
C GLY A 184 6.28 -4.72 -16.93
N THR A 185 6.09 -5.55 -15.90
CA THR A 185 5.95 -5.08 -14.50
C THR A 185 7.16 -5.35 -13.63
N LYS A 186 8.19 -6.02 -14.16
CA LYS A 186 9.47 -6.26 -13.49
C LYS A 186 10.59 -5.43 -14.11
N TYR A 187 11.51 -4.96 -13.30
CA TYR A 187 12.74 -4.34 -13.78
C TYR A 187 13.73 -5.42 -14.20
N ARG A 188 14.07 -5.43 -15.47
CA ARG A 188 14.93 -6.46 -16.07
C ARG A 188 16.00 -5.84 -16.93
N GLN A 189 17.13 -6.50 -17.00
CA GLN A 189 18.15 -6.18 -17.99
C GLN A 189 17.65 -6.55 -19.38
N HIS A 190 18.05 -5.75 -20.38
CA HIS A 190 17.87 -6.11 -21.76
C HIS A 190 18.77 -7.31 -22.10
N ASP A 191 18.18 -8.35 -22.70
CA ASP A 191 18.96 -9.43 -23.29
C ASP A 191 19.49 -8.96 -24.66
N ASP A 192 20.80 -8.98 -24.81
CA ASP A 192 21.54 -8.48 -25.98
C ASP A 192 21.33 -9.28 -27.27
N GLY A 193 20.59 -10.38 -27.23
CA GLY A 193 20.50 -11.29 -28.37
C GLY A 193 19.13 -11.48 -28.96
N GLN A 194 18.04 -11.31 -28.26
CA GLN A 194 16.76 -11.82 -28.73
C GLN A 194 15.53 -10.90 -28.50
N GLY A 195 15.71 -9.74 -27.91
CA GLY A 195 14.60 -8.81 -27.65
C GLY A 195 13.53 -9.39 -26.73
N HIS A 196 13.81 -10.48 -26.07
CA HIS A 196 12.89 -11.14 -25.18
C HIS A 196 13.08 -10.66 -23.76
N VAL A 197 12.01 -10.68 -23.07
CA VAL A 197 11.99 -10.46 -21.66
C VAL A 197 12.69 -11.65 -20.99
N VAL A 198 13.91 -11.43 -20.53
CA VAL A 198 14.71 -12.44 -19.86
C VAL A 198 14.03 -12.88 -18.56
N GLY A 199 14.28 -14.12 -18.16
CA GLY A 199 13.71 -14.69 -16.95
C GLY A 199 14.00 -13.92 -15.66
N ASP A 200 13.49 -14.40 -14.56
CA ASP A 200 13.49 -13.73 -13.26
C ASP A 200 14.88 -13.40 -12.69
N ASP A 201 15.94 -13.99 -13.26
CA ASP A 201 17.30 -13.93 -12.73
C ASP A 201 18.12 -12.71 -13.19
N ALA A 202 17.62 -11.92 -14.15
CA ALA A 202 18.32 -10.76 -14.70
C ALA A 202 17.66 -9.44 -14.30
N LEU A 203 17.67 -9.15 -13.00
CA LEU A 203 17.15 -7.88 -12.46
C LEU A 203 18.01 -6.70 -12.93
N LEU A 204 17.36 -5.58 -13.20
CA LEU A 204 18.04 -4.32 -13.48
C LEU A 204 18.79 -3.87 -12.21
N PRO A 205 20.10 -3.62 -12.28
CA PRO A 205 20.91 -3.22 -11.12
C PRO A 205 20.63 -1.75 -10.76
N LEU A 206 19.46 -1.49 -10.17
CA LEU A 206 19.10 -0.17 -9.68
C LEU A 206 19.71 0.06 -8.30
N ASP A 207 20.56 1.07 -8.20
CA ASP A 207 21.09 1.53 -6.92
C ASP A 207 20.31 2.76 -6.44
N ILE A 208 19.13 2.52 -5.87
CA ILE A 208 18.27 3.57 -5.34
C ILE A 208 18.92 4.22 -4.11
N ALA A 209 19.64 3.45 -3.32
CA ALA A 209 20.37 3.96 -2.16
C ALA A 209 21.42 5.03 -2.58
N ALA A 210 22.22 4.75 -3.60
CA ALA A 210 23.17 5.72 -4.14
C ALA A 210 22.46 6.95 -4.74
N ASN A 211 21.33 6.76 -5.42
CA ASN A 211 20.54 7.88 -5.94
C ASN A 211 20.02 8.77 -4.81
N ALA A 212 19.46 8.21 -3.73
CA ALA A 212 19.01 9.00 -2.58
C ALA A 212 20.17 9.75 -1.90
N ARG A 213 21.31 9.09 -1.73
CA ARG A 213 22.54 9.75 -1.21
C ARG A 213 22.99 10.92 -2.07
N SER A 214 22.82 10.83 -3.40
CA SER A 214 23.19 11.94 -4.31
C SER A 214 22.33 13.20 -4.12
N TRP A 215 21.15 13.07 -3.53
CA TRP A 215 20.29 14.19 -3.13
C TRP A 215 20.57 14.69 -1.70
N GLY A 216 21.52 14.09 -0.99
CA GLY A 216 21.88 14.48 0.38
C GLY A 216 21.08 13.77 1.49
N ILE A 217 20.41 12.66 1.16
CA ILE A 217 19.67 11.85 2.14
C ILE A 217 20.63 10.84 2.77
N ASP A 218 20.55 10.69 4.09
CA ASP A 218 21.20 9.57 4.78
C ASP A 218 20.45 8.27 4.51
N VAL A 219 21.17 7.22 4.12
CA VAL A 219 20.55 5.94 3.77
C VAL A 219 21.08 4.80 4.64
N LEU A 220 20.17 4.15 5.32
CA LEU A 220 20.39 2.93 6.11
C LEU A 220 19.88 1.72 5.32
N GLU A 221 20.79 0.93 4.79
CA GLU A 221 20.46 -0.30 4.06
C GLU A 221 20.34 -1.47 5.02
N VAL A 222 19.22 -2.18 4.98
CA VAL A 222 18.90 -3.29 5.88
C VAL A 222 18.31 -4.46 5.11
N ARG A 223 18.42 -5.67 5.65
CA ARG A 223 17.98 -6.91 5.00
C ARG A 223 17.00 -7.74 5.82
N THR A 224 16.86 -7.43 7.09
CA THR A 224 16.00 -8.17 8.01
C THR A 224 15.10 -7.24 8.81
N ILE A 225 14.00 -7.76 9.31
CA ILE A 225 13.08 -6.99 10.18
C ILE A 225 13.78 -6.52 11.47
N LYS A 226 14.73 -7.31 11.98
CA LYS A 226 15.53 -6.89 13.14
C LYS A 226 16.36 -5.65 12.81
N GLU A 227 17.11 -5.68 11.72
CA GLU A 227 17.92 -4.53 11.26
C GLU A 227 17.04 -3.33 10.92
N PHE A 228 15.86 -3.55 10.34
CA PHE A 228 14.87 -2.49 10.07
C PHE A 228 14.46 -1.77 11.36
N ARG A 229 14.16 -2.51 12.44
CA ARG A 229 13.81 -1.93 13.75
C ARG A 229 14.96 -1.10 14.35
N GLU A 230 16.19 -1.56 14.19
CA GLU A 230 17.38 -0.83 14.64
C GLU A 230 17.62 0.43 13.80
N ALA A 231 17.42 0.35 12.48
CA ALA A 231 17.52 1.47 11.56
C ALA A 231 16.44 2.52 11.82
N TYR A 232 15.20 2.10 12.10
CA TYR A 232 14.12 3.02 12.43
C TYR A 232 14.45 3.87 13.66
N ARG A 233 14.93 3.25 14.74
CA ARG A 233 15.35 3.99 15.95
C ARG A 233 16.49 4.96 15.70
N LYS A 234 17.40 4.64 14.77
CA LYS A 234 18.47 5.57 14.36
C LYS A 234 17.92 6.74 13.56
N ALA A 235 17.00 6.47 12.63
CA ALA A 235 16.34 7.48 11.83
C ALA A 235 15.47 8.41 12.71
N GLU A 236 14.76 7.86 13.68
CA GLU A 236 13.98 8.60 14.67
C GLU A 236 14.85 9.54 15.52
N ALA A 237 16.04 9.09 15.90
CA ALA A 237 17.00 9.89 16.65
C ALA A 237 17.81 10.90 15.81
N SER A 238 17.69 10.86 14.48
CA SER A 238 18.34 11.80 13.56
C SER A 238 17.63 13.16 13.59
N ASP A 239 18.33 14.22 13.27
CA ASP A 239 17.81 15.59 13.11
C ASP A 239 17.55 15.98 11.65
N HIS A 240 17.77 15.07 10.70
CA HIS A 240 17.61 15.30 9.26
C HIS A 240 16.94 14.11 8.56
N ALA A 241 16.61 14.28 7.29
CA ALA A 241 15.93 13.28 6.48
C ALA A 241 16.76 12.01 6.32
N THR A 242 16.14 10.87 6.58
CA THR A 242 16.79 9.54 6.53
C THR A 242 15.93 8.56 5.74
N MET A 243 16.57 7.77 4.89
CA MET A 243 15.92 6.66 4.18
C MET A 243 16.34 5.33 4.80
N ILE A 244 15.38 4.48 5.10
CA ILE A 244 15.60 3.06 5.42
C ILE A 244 15.26 2.28 4.15
N HIS A 245 16.26 1.68 3.55
CA HIS A 245 16.13 0.87 2.34
C HIS A 245 16.13 -0.61 2.70
N ILE A 246 15.06 -1.30 2.32
CA ILE A 246 14.89 -2.73 2.54
C ILE A 246 14.37 -3.43 1.29
N GLU A 247 15.01 -4.53 0.91
CA GLU A 247 14.48 -5.41 -0.13
C GLU A 247 13.40 -6.31 0.45
N THR A 248 12.28 -6.46 -0.29
CA THR A 248 11.17 -7.35 0.07
C THR A 248 10.88 -8.33 -1.04
N ASP A 249 10.31 -9.48 -0.69
CA ASP A 249 9.94 -10.49 -1.67
C ASP A 249 8.77 -10.00 -2.55
N LEU A 250 9.00 -9.91 -3.86
CA LEU A 250 7.98 -9.55 -4.85
C LEU A 250 6.75 -10.50 -4.82
N TYR A 251 6.97 -11.76 -4.45
CA TYR A 251 5.96 -12.81 -4.35
C TYR A 251 5.58 -13.13 -2.91
N GLY A 252 5.98 -12.28 -1.98
CA GLY A 252 5.67 -12.45 -0.56
C GLY A 252 4.17 -12.59 -0.32
N PRO A 253 3.79 -13.28 0.77
CA PRO A 253 2.39 -13.46 1.09
C PRO A 253 1.70 -12.13 1.33
N ASN A 254 0.53 -11.97 0.70
CA ASN A 254 -0.35 -10.82 0.91
C ASN A 254 -1.39 -11.14 1.97
N PRO A 255 -2.02 -10.12 2.58
CA PRO A 255 -3.18 -10.33 3.43
C PRO A 255 -4.24 -11.16 2.70
N PRO A 256 -4.93 -12.09 3.37
CA PRO A 256 -5.99 -12.84 2.74
C PRO A 256 -7.11 -11.88 2.34
N ALA A 257 -7.40 -11.83 1.05
CA ALA A 257 -8.52 -11.09 0.50
C ALA A 257 -9.60 -12.08 0.04
N SER A 258 -10.85 -11.77 0.32
CA SER A 258 -11.98 -12.50 -0.20
C SER A 258 -12.94 -11.53 -0.88
N GLY A 259 -13.40 -11.90 -2.04
CA GLY A 259 -14.33 -11.10 -2.81
C GLY A 259 -14.05 -11.23 -4.31
N TRP A 260 -15.06 -10.90 -5.07
CA TRP A 260 -14.93 -10.80 -6.51
C TRP A 260 -14.94 -9.33 -6.93
N TRP A 261 -14.07 -8.98 -7.85
CA TRP A 261 -13.93 -7.65 -8.39
C TRP A 261 -14.28 -7.69 -9.88
N ASP A 262 -15.08 -6.75 -10.34
CA ASP A 262 -15.40 -6.61 -11.76
C ASP A 262 -14.21 -6.00 -12.52
N VAL A 263 -13.16 -6.81 -12.66
CA VAL A 263 -11.98 -6.47 -13.46
C VAL A 263 -12.05 -7.26 -14.77
N PRO A 264 -12.26 -6.59 -15.91
CA PRO A 264 -12.43 -7.25 -17.19
C PRO A 264 -11.21 -8.09 -17.58
N VAL A 265 -11.46 -9.33 -17.99
CA VAL A 265 -10.46 -10.22 -18.58
C VAL A 265 -10.58 -10.18 -20.09
N THR A 266 -9.45 -10.18 -20.80
CA THR A 266 -9.48 -10.16 -22.28
C THR A 266 -10.11 -11.45 -22.85
N SER A 267 -10.99 -11.28 -23.83
CA SER A 267 -11.58 -12.39 -24.59
C SER A 267 -10.61 -13.00 -25.61
N GLN A 268 -9.51 -12.31 -25.91
CA GLN A 268 -8.53 -12.71 -26.92
C GLN A 268 -7.17 -12.95 -26.25
N SER A 269 -6.80 -14.22 -26.09
CA SER A 269 -5.50 -14.62 -25.58
C SER A 269 -5.11 -16.00 -26.11
N ARG A 270 -3.79 -16.20 -26.32
CA ARG A 270 -3.21 -17.52 -26.61
C ARG A 270 -2.93 -18.32 -25.34
N LEU A 271 -2.91 -17.65 -24.17
CA LEU A 271 -2.65 -18.29 -22.89
C LEU A 271 -3.89 -19.03 -22.38
N LYS A 272 -3.75 -20.30 -22.09
CA LYS A 272 -4.83 -21.12 -21.52
C LYS A 272 -5.31 -20.59 -20.16
N SER A 273 -4.40 -20.06 -19.35
CA SER A 273 -4.72 -19.43 -18.07
C SER A 273 -5.64 -18.22 -18.24
N THR A 274 -5.37 -17.36 -19.20
CA THR A 274 -6.23 -16.20 -19.50
C THR A 274 -7.58 -16.62 -20.09
N GLN A 275 -7.60 -17.63 -20.94
CA GLN A 275 -8.87 -18.18 -21.47
C GLN A 275 -9.76 -18.76 -20.34
N LYS A 276 -9.16 -19.46 -19.38
CA LYS A 276 -9.85 -19.95 -18.20
C LYS A 276 -10.38 -18.80 -17.34
N ALA A 277 -9.54 -17.82 -17.04
CA ALA A 277 -9.93 -16.63 -16.27
C ALA A 277 -11.07 -15.85 -16.95
N TYR A 278 -11.07 -15.75 -18.30
CA TYR A 278 -12.16 -15.13 -19.03
C TYR A 278 -13.49 -15.90 -18.88
N ALA A 279 -13.45 -17.23 -18.94
CA ALA A 279 -14.65 -18.04 -18.74
C ALA A 279 -15.21 -17.90 -17.30
N GLU A 280 -14.34 -17.86 -16.29
CA GLU A 280 -14.72 -17.59 -14.91
C GLU A 280 -15.31 -16.19 -14.74
N TYR A 281 -14.67 -15.18 -15.32
CA TYR A 281 -15.14 -13.79 -15.31
C TYR A 281 -16.53 -13.64 -15.90
N THR A 282 -16.77 -14.22 -17.10
CA THR A 282 -18.09 -14.13 -17.73
C THR A 282 -19.19 -14.82 -16.92
N GLY A 283 -18.87 -15.90 -16.23
CA GLY A 283 -19.78 -16.56 -15.29
C GLY A 283 -20.13 -15.68 -14.10
N GLN A 284 -19.15 -15.02 -13.50
CA GLN A 284 -19.35 -14.10 -12.38
C GLN A 284 -20.14 -12.86 -12.78
N VAL A 285 -19.85 -12.27 -13.95
CA VAL A 285 -20.62 -11.14 -14.49
C VAL A 285 -22.08 -11.50 -14.70
N ALA A 286 -22.35 -12.73 -15.20
CA ALA A 286 -23.72 -13.20 -15.40
C ALA A 286 -24.47 -13.39 -14.05
N ALA A 287 -23.75 -13.68 -12.98
CA ALA A 287 -24.32 -13.85 -11.64
C ALA A 287 -24.49 -12.51 -10.87
N GLN A 288 -23.94 -11.42 -11.38
CA GLN A 288 -24.06 -10.10 -10.74
C GLN A 288 -25.51 -9.64 -10.66
N ARG A 289 -25.86 -9.01 -9.53
CA ARG A 289 -27.13 -8.32 -9.39
C ARG A 289 -27.15 -7.12 -10.35
N ARG A 290 -28.15 -7.08 -11.21
CA ARG A 290 -28.42 -5.91 -12.05
C ARG A 290 -29.39 -5.00 -11.30
N PHE A 291 -29.05 -3.72 -11.21
CA PHE A 291 -29.87 -2.71 -10.55
C PHE A 291 -30.76 -1.92 -11.54
N PHE A 292 -30.52 -2.11 -12.84
CA PHE A 292 -31.26 -1.48 -13.94
C PHE A 292 -31.59 -2.49 -15.05
#